data_dce7d12859e7eb50b0d7e78f45a9b06f
#
_entry.id   dce7d12859e7eb50b0d7e78f45a9b06f
#
_cell.length_a   1.000
_cell.length_b   1.000
_cell.length_c   1.000
_cell.angle_alpha   90.00
_cell.angle_beta   90.00
_cell.angle_gamma   90.00
#
_symmetry.space_group_name_H-M   'P 1'
#
loop_
_entity.id
_entity.type
_entity.pdbx_description
1 polymer ?
#
loop_
_entity_poly.entity_id
_entity_poly.type
_entity_poly.pdbx_seq_one_letter_code
_entity_poly.pdbx_strand_id
1 'polypeptide(L)'
;TAIRTPLFSWTDKFGILLEPFRAKGTNPNEDVASMVVRWLGKSYLNYAVDPFISGVYAGDPHSLVTRYALPKLYNLEQNYGSFIRGGIAKGRERKTERDRLATKKVFSAVGGLQHLVDALAQSVGFQNIVLQANNVVVTPLEGIWQVNYTNTSGEKISLHSRHVVTTVGAYELKTMLPF
;
A
#
# COMPACT_ATOMS: atom_id res chain seq x y z
N THR A 1 18.83 7.35 -17.42
CA THR A 1 19.77 7.76 -16.38
C THR A 1 20.35 6.60 -15.61
N ALA A 2 19.67 5.45 -15.49
CA ALA A 2 20.22 4.24 -14.85
C ALA A 2 21.54 3.77 -15.49
N ILE A 3 21.74 3.97 -16.76
CA ILE A 3 22.97 3.59 -17.49
C ILE A 3 24.19 4.43 -17.04
N ARG A 4 23.99 5.70 -16.70
CA ARG A 4 25.07 6.65 -16.35
C ARG A 4 25.39 6.69 -14.85
N THR A 5 24.57 6.09 -13.99
CA THR A 5 24.83 6.10 -12.55
C THR A 5 26.00 5.21 -12.18
N PRO A 6 26.89 5.63 -11.26
CA PRO A 6 27.96 4.79 -10.74
C PRO A 6 27.50 3.76 -9.71
N LEU A 7 26.23 3.83 -9.26
CA LEU A 7 25.68 2.94 -8.22
C LEU A 7 25.62 1.47 -8.65
N PHE A 8 25.53 1.22 -9.96
CA PHE A 8 25.42 -0.13 -10.51
C PHE A 8 26.65 -0.46 -11.37
N SER A 9 27.18 -1.63 -11.18
CA SER A 9 28.26 -2.16 -12.02
C SER A 9 27.77 -2.41 -13.46
N TRP A 10 28.68 -2.58 -14.38
CA TRP A 10 28.33 -2.97 -15.76
C TRP A 10 27.65 -4.35 -15.81
N THR A 11 28.06 -5.28 -14.94
CA THR A 11 27.43 -6.60 -14.81
C THR A 11 25.97 -6.49 -14.36
N ASP A 12 25.66 -5.61 -13.41
CA ASP A 12 24.29 -5.34 -12.97
C ASP A 12 23.43 -4.76 -14.13
N LYS A 13 24.00 -3.81 -14.86
CA LYS A 13 23.32 -3.16 -16.01
C LYS A 13 23.01 -4.16 -17.13
N PHE A 14 23.96 -5.02 -17.47
CA PHE A 14 23.73 -6.11 -18.44
C PHE A 14 22.76 -7.15 -17.93
N GLY A 15 22.75 -7.42 -16.60
CA GLY A 15 21.83 -8.35 -15.95
C GLY A 15 20.35 -7.99 -16.19
N ILE A 16 20.01 -6.69 -16.35
CA ILE A 16 18.65 -6.27 -16.70
C ILE A 16 18.25 -6.75 -18.10
N LEU A 17 19.16 -6.78 -19.06
CA LEU A 17 18.86 -7.24 -20.43
C LEU A 17 18.51 -8.74 -20.45
N LEU A 18 18.96 -9.50 -19.47
CA LEU A 18 18.64 -10.92 -19.30
C LEU A 18 17.33 -11.15 -18.53
N GLU A 19 16.72 -10.10 -17.97
CA GLU A 19 15.47 -10.19 -17.21
C GLU A 19 14.36 -10.94 -18.00
N PRO A 20 14.09 -10.69 -19.29
CA PRO A 20 13.04 -11.38 -20.02
C PRO A 20 13.23 -12.90 -20.18
N PHE A 21 14.40 -13.40 -19.91
CA PHE A 21 14.75 -14.83 -20.02
C PHE A 21 14.77 -15.53 -18.66
N ARG A 22 14.55 -14.82 -17.57
CA ARG A 22 14.50 -15.41 -16.22
C ARG A 22 13.14 -16.06 -15.98
N ALA A 23 13.15 -17.12 -15.16
CA ALA A 23 11.92 -17.79 -14.77
C ALA A 23 11.09 -16.93 -13.84
N LYS A 24 9.77 -16.90 -14.06
CA LYS A 24 8.84 -16.22 -13.17
C LYS A 24 8.74 -16.96 -11.83
N GLY A 25 8.45 -16.22 -10.75
CA GLY A 25 8.20 -16.78 -9.43
C GLY A 25 6.90 -17.58 -9.37
N THR A 26 6.95 -18.66 -8.62
CA THR A 26 5.79 -19.54 -8.37
C THR A 26 5.23 -19.40 -6.96
N ASN A 27 6.01 -18.76 -6.06
CA ASN A 27 5.57 -18.53 -4.69
C ASN A 27 4.68 -17.27 -4.59
N PRO A 28 3.38 -17.40 -4.30
CA PRO A 28 2.48 -16.24 -4.18
C PRO A 28 2.79 -15.37 -2.95
N ASN A 29 3.56 -15.88 -2.00
CA ASN A 29 3.97 -15.16 -0.80
C ASN A 29 5.44 -14.70 -0.85
N GLU A 30 6.04 -14.67 -2.05
CA GLU A 30 7.41 -14.16 -2.24
C GLU A 30 7.49 -12.71 -1.76
N ASP A 31 8.50 -12.42 -0.92
CA ASP A 31 8.76 -11.08 -0.44
C ASP A 31 9.40 -10.21 -1.54
N VAL A 32 9.34 -8.88 -1.34
CA VAL A 32 9.86 -7.91 -2.32
C VAL A 32 11.37 -8.09 -2.55
N ALA A 33 12.13 -8.35 -1.48
CA ALA A 33 13.58 -8.51 -1.60
C ALA A 33 13.96 -9.72 -2.44
N SER A 34 13.33 -10.88 -2.17
CA SER A 34 13.53 -12.11 -2.92
C SER A 34 13.18 -11.95 -4.40
N MET A 35 12.03 -11.33 -4.70
CA MET A 35 11.62 -11.03 -6.06
C MET A 35 12.64 -10.13 -6.78
N VAL A 36 13.09 -9.06 -6.13
CA VAL A 36 14.05 -8.12 -6.73
C VAL A 36 15.40 -8.78 -6.98
N VAL A 37 15.90 -9.55 -6.03
CA VAL A 37 17.16 -10.29 -6.20
C VAL A 37 17.07 -11.26 -7.37
N ARG A 38 15.97 -11.98 -7.51
CA ARG A 38 15.73 -12.93 -8.60
C ARG A 38 15.67 -12.24 -9.96
N TRP A 39 15.03 -11.06 -10.05
CA TRP A 39 14.85 -10.34 -11.31
C TRP A 39 16.00 -9.40 -11.67
N LEU A 40 16.53 -8.66 -10.71
CA LEU A 40 17.46 -7.56 -10.96
C LEU A 40 18.82 -7.75 -10.31
N GLY A 41 18.90 -8.59 -9.26
CA GLY A 41 20.10 -8.81 -8.49
C GLY A 41 20.20 -7.97 -7.21
N LYS A 42 21.17 -8.33 -6.36
CA LYS A 42 21.35 -7.77 -5.03
C LYS A 42 21.68 -6.27 -5.02
N SER A 43 22.43 -5.80 -6.01
CA SER A 43 22.77 -4.37 -6.12
C SER A 43 21.54 -3.50 -6.28
N TYR A 44 20.56 -3.94 -7.08
CA TYR A 44 19.29 -3.21 -7.24
C TYR A 44 18.44 -3.24 -5.98
N LEU A 45 18.45 -4.34 -5.24
CA LEU A 45 17.81 -4.37 -3.93
C LEU A 45 18.41 -3.30 -3.02
N ASN A 46 19.74 -3.33 -2.81
CA ASN A 46 20.41 -2.49 -1.82
C ASN A 46 20.37 -0.98 -2.16
N TYR A 47 20.53 -0.63 -3.44
CA TYR A 47 20.72 0.77 -3.84
C TYR A 47 19.50 1.44 -4.46
N ALA A 48 18.47 0.69 -4.80
CA ALA A 48 17.27 1.25 -5.39
C ALA A 48 16.00 0.86 -4.65
N VAL A 49 15.77 -0.44 -4.44
CA VAL A 49 14.46 -0.90 -3.96
C VAL A 49 14.34 -0.76 -2.46
N ASP A 50 15.35 -1.13 -1.69
CA ASP A 50 15.33 -1.00 -0.23
C ASP A 50 15.16 0.46 0.22
N PRO A 51 15.93 1.46 -0.27
CA PRO A 51 15.69 2.86 0.05
C PRO A 51 14.30 3.35 -0.37
N PHE A 52 13.78 2.89 -1.50
CA PHE A 52 12.43 3.24 -1.96
C PHE A 52 11.36 2.64 -1.06
N ILE A 53 11.46 1.37 -0.72
CA ILE A 53 10.50 0.67 0.15
C ILE A 53 10.52 1.27 1.56
N SER A 54 11.71 1.50 2.11
CA SER A 54 11.86 2.14 3.42
C SER A 54 11.24 3.54 3.45
N GLY A 55 11.41 4.32 2.38
CA GLY A 55 10.86 5.68 2.29
C GLY A 55 9.34 5.73 2.07
N VAL A 56 8.77 4.79 1.33
CA VAL A 56 7.34 4.81 0.96
C VAL A 56 6.48 4.02 1.95
N TYR A 57 6.96 2.87 2.40
CA TYR A 57 6.21 1.95 3.25
C TYR A 57 6.65 1.96 4.71
N ALA A 58 7.76 2.65 5.04
CA ALA A 58 8.41 2.58 6.35
C ALA A 58 8.64 1.13 6.82
N GLY A 59 8.93 0.23 5.86
CA GLY A 59 8.99 -1.21 6.08
C GLY A 59 10.24 -1.85 5.48
N ASP A 60 10.49 -3.10 5.87
CA ASP A 60 11.56 -3.93 5.37
C ASP A 60 11.10 -4.72 4.14
N PRO A 61 11.79 -4.65 2.97
CA PRO A 61 11.45 -5.40 1.78
C PRO A 61 11.46 -6.93 1.98
N HIS A 62 12.16 -7.44 3.00
CA HIS A 62 12.16 -8.87 3.35
C HIS A 62 10.89 -9.33 4.07
N SER A 63 10.13 -8.41 4.67
CA SER A 63 8.87 -8.69 5.36
C SER A 63 7.62 -8.38 4.54
N LEU A 64 7.77 -7.66 3.43
CA LEU A 64 6.66 -7.24 2.57
C LEU A 64 6.38 -8.24 1.46
N VAL A 65 5.21 -8.86 1.49
CA VAL A 65 4.75 -9.77 0.41
C VAL A 65 4.44 -8.97 -0.85
N THR A 66 5.11 -9.31 -1.96
CA THR A 66 5.09 -8.55 -3.21
C THR A 66 3.68 -8.33 -3.78
N ARG A 67 2.83 -9.35 -3.74
CA ARG A 67 1.46 -9.24 -4.30
C ARG A 67 0.60 -8.18 -3.61
N TYR A 68 0.91 -7.85 -2.34
CA TYR A 68 0.20 -6.84 -1.58
C TYR A 68 0.92 -5.49 -1.59
N ALA A 69 2.24 -5.48 -1.48
CA ALA A 69 3.04 -4.26 -1.48
C ALA A 69 3.16 -3.64 -2.88
N LEU A 70 3.41 -4.45 -3.89
CA LEU A 70 3.65 -4.01 -5.27
C LEU A 70 2.77 -4.77 -6.29
N PRO A 71 1.42 -4.72 -6.15
CA PRO A 71 0.51 -5.52 -6.97
C PRO A 71 0.67 -5.30 -8.47
N LYS A 72 1.06 -4.09 -8.88
CA LYS A 72 1.31 -3.80 -10.31
C LYS A 72 2.49 -4.59 -10.86
N LEU A 73 3.60 -4.68 -10.12
CA LEU A 73 4.78 -5.46 -10.52
C LEU A 73 4.49 -6.96 -10.48
N TYR A 74 3.85 -7.42 -9.42
CA TYR A 74 3.41 -8.80 -9.30
C TYR A 74 2.55 -9.22 -10.51
N ASN A 75 1.55 -8.42 -10.88
CA ASN A 75 0.68 -8.71 -12.02
C ASN A 75 1.42 -8.65 -13.37
N LEU A 76 2.42 -7.78 -13.54
CA LEU A 76 3.27 -7.79 -14.74
C LEU A 76 4.00 -9.12 -14.87
N GLU A 77 4.60 -9.59 -13.80
CA GLU A 77 5.28 -10.88 -13.78
C GLU A 77 4.30 -12.03 -14.05
N GLN A 78 3.16 -12.06 -13.35
CA GLN A 78 2.20 -13.16 -13.49
C GLN A 78 1.58 -13.25 -14.89
N ASN A 79 1.28 -12.11 -15.50
CA ASN A 79 0.57 -12.06 -16.78
C ASN A 79 1.51 -12.14 -17.99
N TYR A 80 2.73 -11.61 -17.87
CA TYR A 80 3.66 -11.49 -19.00
C TYR A 80 4.98 -12.25 -18.81
N GLY A 81 5.20 -12.82 -17.62
CA GLY A 81 6.41 -13.56 -17.28
C GLY A 81 7.68 -12.70 -17.17
N SER A 82 7.58 -11.36 -17.25
CA SER A 82 8.70 -10.43 -17.24
C SER A 82 8.20 -9.01 -17.04
N PHE A 83 8.95 -8.18 -16.33
CA PHE A 83 8.64 -6.76 -16.16
C PHE A 83 8.83 -5.98 -17.47
N ILE A 84 9.90 -6.30 -18.22
CA ILE A 84 10.20 -5.64 -19.51
C ILE A 84 9.12 -6.00 -20.53
N ARG A 85 8.81 -7.29 -20.70
CA ARG A 85 7.74 -7.73 -21.62
C ARG A 85 6.39 -7.13 -21.22
N GLY A 86 6.06 -7.18 -19.94
CA GLY A 86 4.82 -6.60 -19.41
C GLY A 86 4.76 -5.08 -19.60
N GLY A 87 5.87 -4.37 -19.38
CA GLY A 87 5.96 -2.93 -19.60
C GLY A 87 5.74 -2.55 -21.08
N ILE A 88 6.33 -3.31 -22.00
CA ILE A 88 6.14 -3.11 -23.46
C ILE A 88 4.68 -3.43 -23.85
N ALA A 89 4.12 -4.55 -23.37
CA ALA A 89 2.75 -4.93 -23.66
C ALA A 89 1.76 -3.86 -23.16
N LYS A 90 1.89 -3.43 -21.90
CA LYS A 90 1.06 -2.37 -21.33
C LYS A 90 1.24 -1.01 -22.01
N GLY A 91 2.45 -0.69 -22.48
CA GLY A 91 2.69 0.53 -23.26
C GLY A 91 1.95 0.56 -24.61
N ARG A 92 1.62 -0.63 -25.16
CA ARG A 92 0.85 -0.80 -26.40
C ARG A 92 -0.66 -0.89 -26.18
N GLU A 93 -1.12 -1.12 -24.96
CA GLU A 93 -2.54 -1.15 -24.64
C GLU A 93 -3.19 0.21 -24.93
N ARG A 94 -4.41 0.16 -25.45
CA ARG A 94 -5.19 1.37 -25.70
C ARG A 94 -5.56 2.02 -24.39
N LYS A 95 -5.14 3.25 -24.17
CA LYS A 95 -5.46 4.02 -22.97
C LYS A 95 -6.97 4.21 -22.88
N THR A 96 -7.54 3.90 -21.70
CA THR A 96 -8.92 4.23 -21.40
C THR A 96 -9.10 5.74 -21.30
N GLU A 97 -10.34 6.22 -21.35
CA GLU A 97 -10.63 7.65 -21.16
C GLU A 97 -10.10 8.14 -19.79
N ARG A 98 -10.26 7.34 -18.76
CA ARG A 98 -9.73 7.61 -17.41
C ARG A 98 -8.20 7.75 -17.40
N ASP A 99 -7.48 6.90 -18.13
CA ASP A 99 -6.01 6.98 -18.24
C ASP A 99 -5.56 8.24 -18.99
N ARG A 100 -6.37 8.75 -19.90
CA ARG A 100 -6.08 10.00 -20.64
C ARG A 100 -6.25 11.24 -19.76
N LEU A 101 -7.21 11.19 -18.83
CA LEU A 101 -7.44 12.27 -17.86
C LEU A 101 -6.41 12.29 -16.74
N ALA A 102 -5.74 11.14 -16.47
CA ALA A 102 -4.72 11.05 -15.44
C ALA A 102 -3.52 11.95 -15.75
N THR A 103 -3.21 12.87 -14.88
CA THR A 103 -2.04 13.74 -14.96
C THR A 103 -0.89 13.17 -14.12
N LYS A 104 0.36 13.41 -14.56
CA LYS A 104 1.57 13.15 -13.79
C LYS A 104 1.95 14.29 -12.84
N LYS A 105 1.14 15.36 -12.82
CA LYS A 105 1.40 16.50 -11.96
C LYS A 105 1.10 16.12 -10.50
N VAL A 106 2.01 16.45 -9.63
CA VAL A 106 1.80 16.39 -8.18
C VAL A 106 1.18 17.71 -7.75
N PHE A 107 0.12 17.67 -6.99
CA PHE A 107 -0.57 18.85 -6.49
C PHE A 107 -1.00 18.61 -5.02
N SER A 108 -1.24 19.72 -4.33
CA SER A 108 -1.75 19.74 -2.96
C SER A 108 -2.88 20.78 -2.86
N ALA A 109 -3.62 20.74 -1.78
CA ALA A 109 -4.60 21.78 -1.47
C ALA A 109 -3.89 23.08 -1.04
N VAL A 110 -4.47 24.23 -1.36
CA VAL A 110 -4.05 25.51 -0.81
C VAL A 110 -4.19 25.45 0.71
N GLY A 111 -3.13 25.75 1.47
CA GLY A 111 -3.09 25.58 2.91
C GLY A 111 -2.68 24.18 3.39
N GLY A 112 -2.36 23.25 2.46
CA GLY A 112 -1.91 21.89 2.78
C GLY A 112 -3.02 20.86 2.80
N LEU A 113 -2.64 19.58 2.96
CA LEU A 113 -3.57 18.45 2.95
C LEU A 113 -4.52 18.44 4.15
N GLN A 114 -4.15 19.12 5.24
CA GLN A 114 -4.99 19.24 6.43
C GLN A 114 -6.35 19.86 6.10
N HIS A 115 -6.41 20.82 5.15
CA HIS A 115 -7.67 21.41 4.69
C HIS A 115 -8.69 20.40 4.17
N LEU A 116 -8.23 19.28 3.58
CA LEU A 116 -9.14 18.21 3.15
C LEU A 116 -9.76 17.51 4.36
N VAL A 117 -8.96 17.23 5.37
CA VAL A 117 -9.44 16.58 6.61
C VAL A 117 -10.41 17.49 7.35
N ASP A 118 -10.09 18.78 7.46
CA ASP A 118 -10.94 19.76 8.14
C ASP A 118 -12.28 19.95 7.40
N ALA A 119 -12.26 20.01 6.07
CA ALA A 119 -13.47 20.11 5.26
C ALA A 119 -14.37 18.88 5.40
N LEU A 120 -13.78 17.68 5.45
CA LEU A 120 -14.51 16.44 5.70
C LEU A 120 -15.13 16.44 7.11
N ALA A 121 -14.36 16.81 8.13
CA ALA A 121 -14.83 16.89 9.51
C ALA A 121 -15.97 17.91 9.66
N GLN A 122 -15.86 19.05 9.01
CA GLN A 122 -16.93 20.05 8.97
C GLN A 122 -18.19 19.51 8.27
N SER A 123 -18.03 18.78 7.17
CA SER A 123 -19.15 18.17 6.44
C SER A 123 -19.88 17.10 7.26
N VAL A 124 -19.13 16.31 8.05
CA VAL A 124 -19.70 15.33 9.00
C VAL A 124 -20.38 16.02 10.18
N GLY A 125 -19.88 17.18 10.58
CA GLY A 125 -20.24 17.89 11.80
C GLY A 125 -19.41 17.43 12.99
N PHE A 126 -18.70 18.37 13.62
CA PHE A 126 -17.78 18.06 14.74
C PHE A 126 -18.48 17.38 15.92
N GLN A 127 -19.76 17.64 16.14
CA GLN A 127 -20.58 16.97 17.17
C GLN A 127 -20.77 15.47 16.95
N ASN A 128 -20.55 14.99 15.73
CA ASN A 128 -20.65 13.58 15.35
C ASN A 128 -19.30 12.87 15.37
N ILE A 129 -18.21 13.57 15.77
CA ILE A 129 -16.86 13.04 15.79
C ILE A 129 -16.40 12.94 17.25
N VAL A 130 -16.09 11.73 17.68
CA VAL A 130 -15.51 11.48 19.01
C VAL A 130 -14.01 11.26 18.85
N LEU A 131 -13.22 12.17 19.41
CA LEU A 131 -11.77 12.05 19.45
C LEU A 131 -11.33 11.35 20.75
N GLN A 132 -10.14 10.72 20.69
CA GLN A 132 -9.52 10.04 21.85
C GLN A 132 -10.44 8.98 22.49
N ALA A 133 -11.23 8.27 21.68
CA ALA A 133 -11.93 7.08 22.11
C ALA A 133 -10.92 5.95 22.34
N ASN A 134 -10.81 5.50 23.59
CA ASN A 134 -9.88 4.46 24.00
C ASN A 134 -10.62 3.12 24.20
N ASN A 135 -9.89 2.00 24.08
CA ASN A 135 -10.42 0.66 24.32
C ASN A 135 -11.70 0.38 23.52
N VAL A 136 -11.70 0.74 22.25
CA VAL A 136 -12.86 0.54 21.38
C VAL A 136 -13.04 -0.96 21.13
N VAL A 137 -14.23 -1.46 21.46
CA VAL A 137 -14.63 -2.86 21.23
C VAL A 137 -15.97 -2.87 20.51
N VAL A 138 -16.06 -3.63 19.45
CA VAL A 138 -17.30 -3.82 18.67
C VAL A 138 -17.74 -5.27 18.85
N THR A 139 -19.00 -5.47 19.25
CA THR A 139 -19.59 -6.80 19.44
C THR A 139 -20.90 -6.90 18.67
N PRO A 140 -21.20 -8.06 18.05
CA PRO A 140 -22.50 -8.29 17.44
C PRO A 140 -23.59 -8.42 18.51
N LEU A 141 -24.77 -7.84 18.24
CA LEU A 141 -25.95 -7.94 19.09
C LEU A 141 -27.15 -8.08 18.15
N GLU A 142 -27.95 -9.09 18.29
CA GLU A 142 -29.13 -9.46 17.48
C GLU A 142 -29.56 -8.45 16.36
N GLY A 143 -28.87 -8.53 15.21
CA GLY A 143 -29.13 -7.69 14.02
C GLY A 143 -28.55 -6.27 14.04
N ILE A 144 -27.85 -5.88 15.10
CA ILE A 144 -27.15 -4.60 15.25
C ILE A 144 -25.74 -4.82 15.81
N TRP A 145 -24.95 -3.76 15.87
CA TRP A 145 -23.63 -3.74 16.48
C TRP A 145 -23.64 -2.88 17.73
N GLN A 146 -23.01 -3.35 18.79
CA GLN A 146 -22.70 -2.56 19.97
C GLN A 146 -21.24 -2.12 19.90
N VAL A 147 -21.00 -0.81 20.04
CA VAL A 147 -19.66 -0.20 20.07
C VAL A 147 -19.43 0.37 21.45
N ASN A 148 -18.49 -0.21 22.18
CA ASN A 148 -18.11 0.27 23.51
C ASN A 148 -16.76 0.98 23.42
N TYR A 149 -16.60 2.09 24.10
CA TYR A 149 -15.33 2.79 24.23
C TYR A 149 -15.23 3.56 25.55
N THR A 150 -14.01 3.95 25.91
CA THR A 150 -13.75 4.80 27.07
C THR A 150 -13.41 6.20 26.61
N ASN A 151 -14.13 7.22 27.08
CA ASN A 151 -13.84 8.61 26.77
C ASN A 151 -12.64 9.16 27.56
N THR A 152 -12.25 10.40 27.34
CA THR A 152 -11.15 11.08 28.01
C THR A 152 -11.33 11.22 29.52
N SER A 153 -12.56 11.21 30.01
CA SER A 153 -12.89 11.27 31.44
C SER A 153 -12.87 9.90 32.13
N GLY A 154 -12.55 8.83 31.38
CA GLY A 154 -12.56 7.46 31.92
C GLY A 154 -13.94 6.81 31.97
N GLU A 155 -14.97 7.48 31.47
CA GLU A 155 -16.34 6.96 31.42
C GLU A 155 -16.49 5.98 30.26
N LYS A 156 -17.18 4.86 30.49
CA LYS A 156 -17.52 3.86 29.49
C LYS A 156 -18.80 4.27 28.75
N ILE A 157 -18.67 4.41 27.45
CA ILE A 157 -19.78 4.77 26.56
C ILE A 157 -20.14 3.55 25.72
N SER A 158 -21.45 3.33 25.53
CA SER A 158 -21.98 2.28 24.66
C SER A 158 -22.90 2.89 23.62
N LEU A 159 -22.63 2.56 22.34
CA LEU A 159 -23.41 2.99 21.20
C LEU A 159 -23.96 1.78 20.47
N HIS A 160 -25.10 1.94 19.80
CA HIS A 160 -25.68 0.91 18.95
C HIS A 160 -25.77 1.41 17.51
N SER A 161 -25.42 0.55 16.54
CA SER A 161 -25.47 0.88 15.12
C SER A 161 -25.86 -0.33 14.28
N ARG A 162 -26.54 -0.08 13.16
CA ARG A 162 -26.81 -1.13 12.16
C ARG A 162 -25.58 -1.50 11.35
N HIS A 163 -24.65 -0.56 11.18
CA HIS A 163 -23.46 -0.73 10.38
C HIS A 163 -22.26 -0.12 11.11
N VAL A 164 -21.13 -0.81 11.06
CA VAL A 164 -19.85 -0.31 11.55
C VAL A 164 -18.82 -0.45 10.42
N VAL A 165 -18.09 0.62 10.17
CA VAL A 165 -16.94 0.63 9.25
C VAL A 165 -15.70 0.87 10.08
N THR A 166 -14.74 -0.03 10.01
CA THR A 166 -13.44 0.12 10.68
C THR A 166 -12.34 0.41 9.67
N THR A 167 -11.47 1.35 10.01
CA THR A 167 -10.28 1.73 9.23
C THR A 167 -8.98 1.60 10.04
N VAL A 168 -9.05 0.91 11.19
CA VAL A 168 -7.88 0.64 12.04
C VAL A 168 -6.93 -0.35 11.36
N GLY A 169 -5.67 -0.36 11.79
CA GLY A 169 -4.68 -1.32 11.33
C GLY A 169 -5.06 -2.77 11.69
N ALA A 170 -4.54 -3.74 10.92
CA ALA A 170 -4.87 -5.15 11.10
C ALA A 170 -4.53 -5.70 12.50
N TYR A 171 -3.52 -5.13 13.15
CA TYR A 171 -3.13 -5.54 14.52
C TYR A 171 -4.15 -5.10 15.56
N GLU A 172 -4.66 -3.88 15.46
CA GLU A 172 -5.66 -3.32 16.36
C GLU A 172 -7.03 -3.98 16.14
N LEU A 173 -7.29 -4.44 14.92
CA LEU A 173 -8.56 -5.06 14.56
C LEU A 173 -8.87 -6.29 15.43
N LYS A 174 -7.85 -7.08 15.77
CA LYS A 174 -8.01 -8.26 16.66
C LYS A 174 -8.52 -7.89 18.05
N THR A 175 -8.08 -6.74 18.57
CA THR A 175 -8.51 -6.24 19.88
C THR A 175 -9.89 -5.59 19.81
N MET A 176 -10.18 -4.90 18.68
CA MET A 176 -11.45 -4.23 18.44
C MET A 176 -12.58 -5.22 18.17
N LEU A 177 -12.31 -6.34 17.50
CA LEU A 177 -13.27 -7.39 17.13
C LEU A 177 -12.88 -8.72 17.80
N PRO A 178 -13.26 -8.95 19.05
CA PRO A 178 -12.80 -10.11 19.85
C PRO A 178 -13.54 -11.43 19.53
N PHE A 179 -14.28 -11.51 18.45
CA PHE A 179 -15.06 -12.68 18.02
C PHE A 179 -14.49 -13.32 16.74
#